data_90c98e434023838246f5b057933a0dfb
#
_entry.id   90c98e434023838246f5b057933a0dfb
#
_cell.length_a   1.000
_cell.length_b   1.000
_cell.length_c   1.000
_cell.angle_alpha   90.00
_cell.angle_beta   90.00
_cell.angle_gamma   90.00
#
_symmetry.space_group_name_H-M   'P 1'
#
loop_
_entity.id
_entity.type
_entity.pdbx_description
1 polymer ?
#
loop_
_entity_poly.entity_id
_entity_poly.type
_entity_poly.pdbx_seq_one_letter_code
_entity_poly.pdbx_strand_id
1 'polypeptide(L)'
;RMYWLSSDWDDPVTDFGFSKSGVETLEKWGKARTLRRFARVLRIERPDIICPTFLDIPGQHGHHRAMTEAAHLVMDLAADPSFDTGGHAPWAVKKLYLPAWSGAGQAYDDDLPPPPVTLTIQADGIDPISGASFERIGQQSRAYHKTQGMGPGPLTPPHPATKKERQDSGTRR
;
A
#
# COMPACT_ATOMS: atom_id res chain seq x y z
N ARG A 1 12.03 0.13 3.71
CA ARG A 1 12.13 1.57 3.99
C ARG A 1 10.76 2.22 3.98
N MET A 2 10.60 3.32 4.69
CA MET A 2 9.37 4.11 4.73
C MET A 2 9.67 5.55 4.34
N TYR A 3 8.82 6.13 3.50
CA TYR A 3 8.99 7.48 2.99
C TYR A 3 7.73 8.31 3.22
N TRP A 4 7.92 9.57 3.58
CA TRP A 4 6.84 10.55 3.69
C TRP A 4 6.72 11.32 2.38
N LEU A 5 5.59 11.21 1.71
CA LEU A 5 5.39 11.80 0.38
C LEU A 5 4.64 13.14 0.43
N SER A 6 3.67 13.25 1.32
CA SER A 6 2.75 14.39 1.36
C SER A 6 3.23 15.51 2.25
N SER A 7 3.88 15.21 3.37
CA SER A 7 4.15 16.21 4.40
C SER A 7 5.60 16.33 4.79
N ASP A 8 5.96 17.51 5.21
CA ASP A 8 6.99 17.77 6.20
C ASP A 8 6.31 17.75 7.57
N TRP A 9 7.07 17.85 8.67
CA TRP A 9 6.53 17.89 10.03
C TRP A 9 5.53 19.04 10.27
N ASP A 10 5.52 20.03 9.39
CA ASP A 10 4.64 21.19 9.40
C ASP A 10 3.40 21.03 8.50
N ASP A 11 2.99 19.80 8.20
CA ASP A 11 1.80 19.57 7.38
C ASP A 11 0.56 20.09 8.11
N PRO A 12 -0.15 21.06 7.55
CA PRO A 12 -1.39 21.58 8.13
C PRO A 12 -2.55 20.58 8.04
N VAL A 13 -2.39 19.50 7.27
CA VAL A 13 -3.44 18.51 7.04
C VAL A 13 -3.33 17.40 8.07
N THR A 14 -3.98 17.58 9.21
CA THR A 14 -3.99 16.62 10.31
C THR A 14 -5.24 15.74 10.34
N ASP A 15 -6.27 16.11 9.58
CA ASP A 15 -7.54 15.39 9.52
C ASP A 15 -7.57 14.42 8.34
N PHE A 16 -7.61 13.14 8.64
CA PHE A 16 -7.73 12.07 7.63
C PHE A 16 -9.05 12.11 6.86
N GLY A 17 -10.12 12.59 7.49
CA GLY A 17 -11.46 12.59 6.91
C GLY A 17 -11.85 13.82 6.09
N PHE A 18 -10.94 14.79 5.90
CA PHE A 18 -11.30 16.08 5.32
C PHE A 18 -11.78 16.02 3.86
N SER A 19 -11.40 15.02 3.11
CA SER A 19 -11.73 14.89 1.68
C SER A 19 -12.14 13.48 1.29
N LYS A 20 -13.02 13.39 0.32
CA LYS A 20 -13.38 12.18 -0.43
C LYS A 20 -12.86 12.22 -1.87
N SER A 21 -12.03 13.19 -2.21
CA SER A 21 -11.46 13.41 -3.54
C SER A 21 -9.94 13.25 -3.53
N GLY A 22 -9.39 12.48 -4.45
CA GLY A 22 -7.95 12.38 -4.67
C GLY A 22 -7.36 13.70 -5.13
N VAL A 23 -8.04 14.40 -6.03
CA VAL A 23 -7.62 15.71 -6.57
C VAL A 23 -7.52 16.74 -5.46
N GLU A 24 -8.60 16.92 -4.66
CA GLU A 24 -8.59 17.86 -3.53
C GLU A 24 -7.48 17.55 -2.53
N THR A 25 -7.28 16.28 -2.24
CA THR A 25 -6.23 15.84 -1.31
C THR A 25 -4.84 16.17 -1.85
N LEU A 26 -4.56 15.87 -3.12
CA LEU A 26 -3.27 16.21 -3.74
C LEU A 26 -3.02 17.71 -3.78
N GLU A 27 -4.05 18.52 -4.01
CA GLU A 27 -3.94 19.98 -3.98
C GLU A 27 -3.56 20.47 -2.57
N LYS A 28 -4.25 19.98 -1.54
CA LYS A 28 -3.95 20.33 -0.14
C LYS A 28 -2.56 19.87 0.31
N TRP A 29 -2.12 18.72 -0.15
CA TRP A 29 -0.76 18.24 0.11
C TRP A 29 0.32 19.00 -0.69
N GLY A 30 -0.09 19.75 -1.71
CA GLY A 30 0.80 20.36 -2.69
C GLY A 30 1.19 19.34 -3.76
N LYS A 31 0.33 19.20 -4.78
CA LYS A 31 0.43 18.17 -5.83
C LYS A 31 1.84 18.05 -6.43
N ALA A 32 2.43 19.17 -6.83
CA ALA A 32 3.76 19.17 -7.44
C ALA A 32 4.84 18.61 -6.49
N ARG A 33 4.80 19.00 -5.22
CA ARG A 33 5.73 18.52 -4.18
C ARG A 33 5.55 17.03 -3.93
N THR A 34 4.31 16.55 -3.80
CA THR A 34 3.99 15.14 -3.57
C THR A 34 4.47 14.28 -4.72
N LEU A 35 4.16 14.66 -5.96
CA LEU A 35 4.58 13.93 -7.16
C LEU A 35 6.10 13.91 -7.31
N ARG A 36 6.78 15.05 -7.06
CA ARG A 36 8.24 15.11 -7.09
C ARG A 36 8.89 14.17 -6.07
N ARG A 37 8.37 14.12 -4.83
CA ARG A 37 8.86 13.22 -3.79
C ARG A 37 8.62 11.77 -4.17
N PHE A 38 7.46 11.45 -4.67
CA PHE A 38 7.14 10.09 -5.09
C PHE A 38 8.01 9.64 -6.26
N ALA A 39 8.14 10.44 -7.32
CA ALA A 39 9.05 10.16 -8.43
C ALA A 39 10.50 9.98 -7.96
N ARG A 40 10.95 10.81 -7.00
CA ARG A 40 12.27 10.64 -6.38
C ARG A 40 12.42 9.29 -5.69
N VAL A 41 11.43 8.86 -4.92
CA VAL A 41 11.43 7.53 -4.28
C VAL A 41 11.53 6.42 -5.32
N LEU A 42 10.77 6.49 -6.41
CA LEU A 42 10.84 5.51 -7.49
C LEU A 42 12.24 5.46 -8.14
N ARG A 43 12.89 6.61 -8.30
CA ARG A 43 14.26 6.67 -8.84
C ARG A 43 15.32 6.16 -7.88
N ILE A 44 15.09 6.27 -6.56
CA ILE A 44 15.98 5.73 -5.53
C ILE A 44 15.83 4.22 -5.40
N GLU A 45 14.59 3.74 -5.23
CA GLU A 45 14.30 2.33 -4.94
C GLU A 45 14.24 1.48 -6.21
N ARG A 46 14.02 2.09 -7.38
CA ARG A 46 14.00 1.44 -8.70
C ARG A 46 13.10 0.20 -8.77
N PRO A 47 11.84 0.28 -8.33
CA PRO A 47 10.95 -0.86 -8.35
C PRO A 47 10.53 -1.22 -9.78
N ASP A 48 10.42 -2.49 -10.07
CA ASP A 48 9.81 -2.95 -11.32
C ASP A 48 8.29 -2.82 -11.30
N ILE A 49 7.70 -2.91 -10.10
CA ILE A 49 6.25 -2.94 -9.89
C ILE A 49 5.88 -2.00 -8.76
N ILE A 50 4.77 -1.28 -8.91
CA ILE A 50 4.14 -0.54 -7.82
C ILE A 50 2.71 -1.02 -7.62
N CYS A 51 2.27 -1.05 -6.35
CA CYS A 51 0.96 -1.54 -5.94
C CYS A 51 0.32 -0.59 -4.95
N PRO A 52 -0.50 0.39 -5.38
CA PRO A 52 -1.34 1.14 -4.48
C PRO A 52 -2.29 0.22 -3.73
N THR A 53 -2.51 0.51 -2.45
CA THR A 53 -3.34 -0.36 -1.59
C THR A 53 -4.83 -0.25 -1.88
N PHE A 54 -5.28 0.88 -2.45
CA PHE A 54 -6.69 1.18 -2.65
C PHE A 54 -6.98 1.56 -4.10
N LEU A 55 -8.25 1.42 -4.49
CA LEU A 55 -8.75 1.95 -5.76
C LEU A 55 -9.13 3.43 -5.63
N ASP A 56 -9.04 4.18 -6.72
CA ASP A 56 -9.59 5.54 -6.80
C ASP A 56 -11.06 5.48 -7.21
N ILE A 57 -11.91 5.13 -6.24
CA ILE A 57 -13.36 4.99 -6.45
C ILE A 57 -14.15 5.88 -5.48
N PRO A 58 -15.39 6.25 -5.82
CA PRO A 58 -16.29 6.94 -4.89
C PRO A 58 -16.43 6.19 -3.56
N GLY A 59 -16.70 6.91 -2.49
CA GLY A 59 -16.80 6.34 -1.13
C GLY A 59 -15.45 6.16 -0.41
N GLN A 60 -14.36 6.00 -1.13
CA GLN A 60 -13.03 5.90 -0.56
C GLN A 60 -12.54 7.24 0.01
N HIS A 61 -11.71 7.20 1.06
CA HIS A 61 -11.08 8.40 1.60
C HIS A 61 -10.17 9.07 0.58
N GLY A 62 -10.16 10.40 0.57
CA GLY A 62 -9.36 11.20 -0.35
C GLY A 62 -7.86 10.89 -0.31
N HIS A 63 -7.30 10.60 0.88
CA HIS A 63 -5.90 10.19 1.05
C HIS A 63 -5.57 8.91 0.27
N HIS A 64 -6.44 7.90 0.35
CA HIS A 64 -6.26 6.66 -0.39
C HIS A 64 -6.36 6.88 -1.90
N ARG A 65 -7.38 7.64 -2.33
CA ARG A 65 -7.58 8.02 -3.73
C ARG A 65 -6.41 8.82 -4.29
N ALA A 66 -5.91 9.79 -3.50
CA ALA A 66 -4.76 10.61 -3.86
C ALA A 66 -3.50 9.79 -4.13
N MET A 67 -3.24 8.77 -3.31
CA MET A 67 -2.08 7.89 -3.51
C MET A 67 -2.21 7.05 -4.77
N THR A 68 -3.40 6.60 -5.11
CA THR A 68 -3.65 5.83 -6.34
C THR A 68 -3.54 6.73 -7.57
N GLU A 69 -4.14 7.93 -7.54
CA GLU A 69 -3.98 8.92 -8.60
C GLU A 69 -2.50 9.29 -8.80
N ALA A 70 -1.78 9.58 -7.70
CA ALA A 70 -0.37 9.88 -7.74
C ALA A 70 0.46 8.73 -8.34
N ALA A 71 0.13 7.47 -8.02
CA ALA A 71 0.84 6.31 -8.55
C ALA A 71 0.76 6.23 -10.09
N HIS A 72 -0.38 6.54 -10.67
CA HIS A 72 -0.50 6.63 -12.13
C HIS A 72 0.38 7.74 -12.73
N LEU A 73 0.33 8.94 -12.14
CA LEU A 73 1.04 10.10 -12.64
C LEU A 73 2.58 9.97 -12.52
N VAL A 74 3.05 9.37 -11.43
CA VAL A 74 4.50 9.33 -11.17
C VAL A 74 5.24 8.29 -12.00
N MET A 75 4.57 7.34 -12.63
CA MET A 75 5.25 6.39 -13.54
C MET A 75 5.92 7.12 -14.68
N ASP A 76 5.19 8.02 -15.33
CA ASP A 76 5.72 8.83 -16.44
C ASP A 76 6.75 9.84 -15.94
N LEU A 77 6.46 10.53 -14.82
CA LEU A 77 7.37 11.51 -14.23
C LEU A 77 8.69 10.89 -13.76
N ALA A 78 8.67 9.70 -13.22
CA ALA A 78 9.89 9.00 -12.80
C ALA A 78 10.75 8.57 -14.01
N ALA A 79 10.13 8.27 -15.14
CA ALA A 79 10.79 7.89 -16.37
C ALA A 79 11.31 9.10 -17.18
N ASP A 80 10.73 10.28 -17.00
CA ASP A 80 11.07 11.48 -17.74
C ASP A 80 12.42 12.08 -17.27
N PRO A 81 13.48 12.10 -18.10
CA PRO A 81 14.77 12.65 -17.71
C PRO A 81 14.75 14.16 -17.43
N SER A 82 13.75 14.89 -17.95
CA SER A 82 13.59 16.32 -17.73
C SER A 82 12.91 16.66 -16.39
N PHE A 83 12.25 15.70 -15.76
CA PHE A 83 11.56 15.91 -14.48
C PHE A 83 12.56 15.92 -13.32
N ASP A 84 12.69 17.06 -12.66
CA ASP A 84 13.64 17.24 -11.55
C ASP A 84 13.21 16.48 -10.28
N THR A 85 14.04 15.56 -9.85
CA THR A 85 13.90 14.80 -8.59
C THR A 85 15.12 14.98 -7.66
N GLY A 86 15.97 15.97 -7.91
CA GLY A 86 17.20 16.20 -7.13
C GLY A 86 18.37 15.32 -7.57
N GLY A 87 18.58 15.16 -8.87
CA GLY A 87 19.78 14.53 -9.44
C GLY A 87 19.75 12.98 -9.53
N HIS A 88 18.62 12.35 -9.24
CA HIS A 88 18.47 10.90 -9.43
C HIS A 88 18.17 10.57 -10.88
N ALA A 89 18.86 9.54 -11.41
CA ALA A 89 18.66 9.07 -12.78
C ALA A 89 17.21 8.58 -12.99
N PRO A 90 16.64 8.78 -14.18
CA PRO A 90 15.31 8.32 -14.52
C PRO A 90 15.13 6.83 -14.28
N TRP A 91 13.91 6.45 -13.90
CA TRP A 91 13.53 5.07 -13.72
C TRP A 91 12.14 4.79 -14.27
N ALA A 92 12.02 3.84 -15.18
CA ALA A 92 10.76 3.40 -15.75
C ALA A 92 10.22 2.20 -14.95
N VAL A 93 9.14 2.42 -14.21
CA VAL A 93 8.38 1.35 -13.57
C VAL A 93 7.70 0.53 -14.65
N LYS A 94 7.80 -0.80 -14.59
CA LYS A 94 7.29 -1.67 -15.65
C LYS A 94 5.79 -1.92 -15.54
N LYS A 95 5.26 -2.02 -14.30
CA LYS A 95 3.85 -2.36 -14.05
C LYS A 95 3.31 -1.64 -12.82
N LEU A 96 2.02 -1.30 -12.92
CA LEU A 96 1.20 -0.89 -11.81
C LEU A 96 0.08 -1.91 -11.65
N TYR A 97 -0.05 -2.50 -10.45
CA TYR A 97 -1.17 -3.35 -10.10
C TYR A 97 -2.06 -2.66 -9.10
N LEU A 98 -3.35 -2.67 -9.35
CA LEU A 98 -4.38 -2.20 -8.45
C LEU A 98 -5.05 -3.40 -7.77
N PRO A 99 -5.55 -3.25 -6.54
CA PRO A 99 -6.30 -4.31 -5.90
C PRO A 99 -7.58 -4.59 -6.68
N ALA A 100 -7.85 -5.86 -6.98
CA ALA A 100 -9.10 -6.31 -7.58
C ALA A 100 -10.19 -6.45 -6.50
N TRP A 101 -10.37 -5.41 -5.72
CA TRP A 101 -11.24 -5.39 -4.58
C TRP A 101 -12.43 -4.49 -4.85
N SER A 102 -13.62 -5.00 -4.68
CA SER A 102 -14.81 -4.18 -4.60
C SER A 102 -15.06 -3.87 -3.13
N GLY A 103 -15.26 -2.64 -2.80
CA GLY A 103 -15.75 -2.26 -1.48
C GLY A 103 -17.15 -2.76 -1.17
N ALA A 104 -17.76 -3.52 -2.08
CA ALA A 104 -19.10 -4.03 -1.94
C ALA A 104 -19.29 -4.74 -0.60
N GLY A 105 -20.02 -4.11 0.27
CA GLY A 105 -20.59 -4.73 1.45
C GLY A 105 -19.94 -4.44 2.79
N GLN A 106 -18.77 -3.79 2.91
CA GLN A 106 -18.19 -3.59 4.25
C GLN A 106 -17.50 -2.24 4.53
N ALA A 107 -17.03 -1.53 3.56
CA ALA A 107 -16.28 -0.28 3.80
C ALA A 107 -16.69 0.90 2.91
N TYR A 108 -17.44 0.66 1.85
CA TYR A 108 -17.82 1.68 0.87
C TYR A 108 -19.24 1.43 0.40
N ASP A 109 -20.02 2.50 0.32
CA ASP A 109 -21.39 2.51 -0.18
C ASP A 109 -21.43 2.58 -1.72
N ASP A 110 -20.52 1.89 -2.39
CA ASP A 110 -20.50 1.87 -3.84
C ASP A 110 -21.04 0.55 -4.38
N ASP A 111 -22.02 0.65 -5.27
CA ASP A 111 -22.59 -0.46 -6.02
C ASP A 111 -21.74 -0.82 -7.26
N LEU A 112 -20.49 -0.37 -7.31
CA LEU A 112 -19.61 -0.64 -8.44
C LEU A 112 -19.22 -2.13 -8.48
N PRO A 113 -19.32 -2.76 -9.64
CA PRO A 113 -18.90 -4.14 -9.80
C PRO A 113 -17.38 -4.23 -9.55
N PRO A 114 -16.90 -5.37 -9.00
CA PRO A 114 -15.48 -5.57 -8.84
C PRO A 114 -14.77 -5.50 -10.19
N PRO A 115 -13.55 -4.92 -10.24
CA PRO A 115 -12.77 -4.91 -11.46
C PRO A 115 -12.37 -6.35 -11.85
N PRO A 116 -12.14 -6.63 -13.14
CA PRO A 116 -11.68 -7.94 -13.57
C PRO A 116 -10.32 -8.27 -12.95
N VAL A 117 -10.18 -9.49 -12.46
CA VAL A 117 -8.91 -9.98 -11.89
C VAL A 117 -7.99 -10.44 -13.01
N THR A 118 -6.80 -9.86 -13.08
CA THR A 118 -5.76 -10.22 -14.05
C THR A 118 -4.64 -11.06 -13.43
N LEU A 119 -4.48 -11.00 -12.12
CA LEU A 119 -3.47 -11.74 -11.37
C LEU A 119 -3.98 -12.06 -9.98
N THR A 120 -3.83 -13.29 -9.54
CA THR A 120 -4.08 -13.69 -8.15
C THR A 120 -2.77 -14.09 -7.50
N ILE A 121 -2.46 -13.49 -6.36
CA ILE A 121 -1.27 -13.81 -5.56
C ILE A 121 -1.75 -14.51 -4.30
N GLN A 122 -1.24 -15.71 -4.04
CA GLN A 122 -1.48 -16.42 -2.79
C GLN A 122 -0.60 -15.80 -1.70
N ALA A 123 -1.23 -15.35 -0.62
CA ALA A 123 -0.57 -14.68 0.49
C ALA A 123 -0.74 -15.44 1.82
N ASP A 124 -0.90 -16.75 1.74
CA ASP A 124 -1.11 -17.67 2.86
C ASP A 124 0.20 -18.26 3.43
N GLY A 125 1.33 -17.75 2.99
CA GLY A 125 2.65 -18.22 3.39
C GLY A 125 3.07 -17.79 4.79
N ILE A 126 4.23 -18.33 5.19
CA ILE A 126 4.92 -17.98 6.43
C ILE A 126 6.17 -17.18 6.09
N ASP A 127 6.37 -16.08 6.79
CA ASP A 127 7.61 -15.31 6.70
C ASP A 127 8.77 -16.12 7.26
N PRO A 128 9.81 -16.41 6.46
CA PRO A 128 10.92 -17.25 6.89
C PRO A 128 11.79 -16.64 7.99
N ILE A 129 11.70 -15.33 8.21
CA ILE A 129 12.49 -14.62 9.22
C ILE A 129 11.81 -14.68 10.57
N SER A 130 10.53 -14.31 10.64
CA SER A 130 9.77 -14.23 11.90
C SER A 130 9.06 -15.56 12.25
N GLY A 131 8.86 -16.46 11.29
CA GLY A 131 8.06 -17.67 11.46
C GLY A 131 6.57 -17.42 11.61
N ALA A 132 6.11 -16.17 11.42
CA ALA A 132 4.70 -15.81 11.49
C ALA A 132 4.05 -15.88 10.10
N SER A 133 2.74 -16.17 10.05
CA SER A 133 2.01 -16.06 8.78
C SER A 133 1.95 -14.61 8.32
N PHE A 134 1.93 -14.39 7.00
CA PHE A 134 1.77 -13.04 6.43
C PHE A 134 0.47 -12.38 6.88
N GLU A 135 -0.61 -13.16 7.03
CA GLU A 135 -1.87 -12.68 7.59
C GLU A 135 -1.68 -12.10 9.00
N ARG A 136 -0.98 -12.83 9.89
CA ARG A 136 -0.71 -12.37 11.25
C ARG A 136 0.13 -11.10 11.27
N ILE A 137 1.16 -11.02 10.43
CA ILE A 137 2.00 -9.83 10.30
C ILE A 137 1.14 -8.63 9.87
N GLY A 138 0.26 -8.83 8.88
CA GLY A 138 -0.69 -7.81 8.42
C GLY A 138 -1.63 -7.35 9.52
N GLN A 139 -2.20 -8.28 10.29
CA GLN A 139 -3.09 -7.96 11.43
C GLN A 139 -2.35 -7.21 12.54
N GLN A 140 -1.11 -7.56 12.85
CA GLN A 140 -0.29 -6.84 13.82
C GLN A 140 -0.01 -5.42 13.36
N SER A 141 0.36 -5.23 12.09
CA SER A 141 0.54 -3.90 11.49
C SER A 141 -0.74 -3.06 11.58
N ARG A 142 -1.87 -3.65 11.22
CA ARG A 142 -3.19 -3.01 11.29
C ARG A 142 -3.57 -2.58 12.69
N ALA A 143 -3.20 -3.33 13.72
CA ALA A 143 -3.50 -3.03 15.12
C ALA A 143 -2.87 -1.71 15.63
N TYR A 144 -1.88 -1.17 14.94
CA TYR A 144 -1.33 0.15 15.25
C TYR A 144 -2.22 1.31 14.80
N HIS A 145 -3.19 1.08 13.93
CA HIS A 145 -4.17 2.09 13.48
C HIS A 145 -5.30 2.27 14.50
N LYS A 146 -4.96 2.67 15.72
CA LYS A 146 -5.87 2.74 16.86
C LYS A 146 -7.06 3.67 16.64
N THR A 147 -6.86 4.76 15.93
CA THR A 147 -7.91 5.74 15.61
C THR A 147 -8.94 5.25 14.59
N GLN A 148 -8.67 4.13 13.93
CA GLN A 148 -9.55 3.53 12.94
C GLN A 148 -10.43 2.40 13.52
N GLY A 149 -10.60 2.36 14.84
CA GLY A 149 -11.39 1.30 15.49
C GLY A 149 -10.74 -0.08 15.46
N MET A 150 -9.49 -0.16 15.07
CA MET A 150 -8.73 -1.39 15.07
C MET A 150 -8.32 -1.72 16.50
N GLY A 151 -9.05 -2.62 17.14
CA GLY A 151 -8.69 -3.12 18.46
C GLY A 151 -7.30 -3.78 18.46
N PRO A 152 -6.65 -3.92 19.62
CA PRO A 152 -5.43 -4.70 19.71
C PRO A 152 -5.73 -6.14 19.28
N GLY A 153 -5.27 -6.50 18.10
CA GLY A 153 -5.22 -7.91 17.74
C GLY A 153 -4.41 -8.65 18.82
N PRO A 154 -4.73 -9.90 19.14
CA PRO A 154 -4.04 -10.62 20.19
C PRO A 154 -2.54 -10.64 19.90
N LEU A 155 -1.77 -9.96 20.75
CA LEU A 155 -0.30 -9.99 20.79
C LEU A 155 0.18 -11.32 21.37
N THR A 156 -0.48 -12.42 21.06
CA THR A 156 -0.01 -13.73 21.46
C THR A 156 1.25 -14.07 20.65
N PRO A 157 2.37 -14.37 21.30
CA PRO A 157 3.56 -14.84 20.60
C PRO A 157 3.21 -16.08 19.76
N PRO A 158 3.93 -16.36 18.67
CA PRO A 158 3.72 -17.57 17.90
C PRO A 158 3.81 -18.75 18.85
N HIS A 159 2.80 -19.61 18.82
CA HIS A 159 2.88 -20.91 19.48
C HIS A 159 4.12 -21.59 18.89
N PRO A 160 5.09 -22.01 19.69
CA PRO A 160 6.18 -22.83 19.18
C PRO A 160 5.55 -24.01 18.46
N ALA A 161 5.92 -24.20 17.19
CA ALA A 161 5.44 -25.34 16.40
C ALA A 161 5.63 -26.60 17.24
N THR A 162 4.53 -27.26 17.59
CA THR A 162 4.58 -28.47 18.39
C THR A 162 5.36 -29.50 17.59
N LYS A 163 6.28 -30.24 18.26
CA LYS A 163 7.15 -31.26 17.66
C LYS A 163 6.44 -32.33 16.82
N LYS A 164 5.11 -32.32 16.79
CA LYS A 164 4.27 -33.28 16.08
C LYS A 164 4.20 -33.08 14.56
N GLU A 165 4.44 -31.86 14.07
CA GLU A 165 4.39 -31.60 12.62
C GLU A 165 5.70 -31.92 11.87
N ARG A 166 6.78 -32.25 12.61
CA ARG A 166 8.07 -32.61 12.00
C ARG A 166 8.25 -34.12 11.75
N GLN A 167 7.34 -34.97 12.19
CA GLN A 167 7.48 -36.42 12.08
C GLN A 167 6.80 -37.05 10.87
N ASP A 168 5.92 -36.35 10.17
CA ASP A 168 5.16 -36.91 9.04
C ASP A 168 5.77 -36.64 7.65
N SER A 169 6.92 -35.95 7.55
CA SER A 169 7.61 -35.73 6.28
C SER A 169 8.75 -36.71 5.99
N GLY A 170 8.91 -37.74 6.79
CA GLY A 170 10.00 -38.70 6.66
C GLY A 170 9.54 -40.14 6.70
N THR A 171 8.79 -40.63 5.70
CA THR A 171 8.86 -42.04 5.29
C THR A 171 7.87 -42.29 4.14
N ARG A 172 8.31 -42.14 2.91
CA ARG A 172 7.84 -43.04 1.82
C ARG A 172 9.06 -43.34 0.93
N ARG A 173 9.45 -44.59 1.01
CA ARG A 173 10.37 -45.24 0.08
C ARG A 173 9.69 -45.41 -1.28
#